data_f0d5680be8e88dacfd9a84df1332de24
#
_entry.id   f0d5680be8e88dacfd9a84df1332de24
#
_cell.length_a   1.000
_cell.length_b   1.000
_cell.length_c   1.000
_cell.angle_alpha   90.00
_cell.angle_beta   90.00
_cell.angle_gamma   90.00
#
_symmetry.space_group_name_H-M   'P 1'
#
loop_
_entity.id
_entity.type
_entity.pdbx_description
1 polymer ?
#
loop_
_entity_poly.entity_id
_entity_poly.type
_entity_poly.pdbx_seq_one_letter_code
_entity_poly.pdbx_strand_id
1 'polypeptide(L)'
;MTSEYEAQPWMKRTLLAAGLYNLALGALCVFSTGTLTTFAAIAPGPVVSQLWQCIGMIIGVYGVGYIIASYAPYRHWAITLVGLLGKVVGPIGFLIVVSNGSLPAHMGWIILVNDVIWWIPFSAVLWGAFRHYHTVGSAYEMPQADDPLGDIKANTGERLDDLANRAPQLVLFLRHAGCTFCREALSDVARQRKQIEESGTGIVIVHLGQESEDDDKFFEQYGLQDLPRFSDSACRLYRQFGLDLGGFSQLFGLRVWIRGLISGVLHGHGIGAVRGNSFQMPGVYLYYRRQILSGFRHDHASDRPDYLALAQQSRHPSVA
;
A
#
# COMPACT_ATOMS: atom_id res chain seq x y z
N MET A 1 0.51 -20.93 -18.20
CA MET A 1 -0.57 -20.53 -17.26
C MET A 1 -0.24 -19.16 -16.63
N THR A 2 -0.07 -18.11 -17.45
CA THR A 2 0.40 -16.78 -16.98
C THR A 2 -0.58 -15.64 -17.28
N SER A 3 -1.79 -15.93 -17.82
CA SER A 3 -2.67 -14.86 -18.30
C SER A 3 -3.76 -14.39 -17.30
N GLU A 4 -3.96 -15.07 -16.19
CA GLU A 4 -5.05 -14.75 -15.26
C GLU A 4 -4.65 -13.69 -14.20
N TYR A 5 -3.35 -13.42 -14.07
CA TYR A 5 -2.80 -12.51 -13.05
C TYR A 5 -2.34 -11.16 -13.62
N GLU A 6 -2.40 -10.95 -14.92
CA GLU A 6 -2.09 -9.66 -15.53
C GLU A 6 -3.34 -8.80 -15.72
N ALA A 7 -3.16 -7.47 -15.61
CA ALA A 7 -4.25 -6.53 -15.87
C ALA A 7 -4.73 -6.70 -17.32
N GLN A 8 -6.02 -6.96 -17.47
CA GLN A 8 -6.65 -7.19 -18.76
C GLN A 8 -6.45 -5.98 -19.69
N PRO A 9 -6.26 -6.19 -21.00
CA PRO A 9 -6.03 -5.09 -21.96
C PRO A 9 -7.12 -4.01 -21.92
N TRP A 10 -8.37 -4.39 -21.66
CA TRP A 10 -9.47 -3.43 -21.57
C TRP A 10 -9.31 -2.47 -20.37
N MET A 11 -8.74 -2.92 -19.24
CA MET A 11 -8.50 -2.08 -18.06
C MET A 11 -7.50 -0.96 -18.39
N LYS A 12 -6.42 -1.30 -19.08
CA LYS A 12 -5.43 -0.33 -19.58
C LYS A 12 -6.07 0.68 -20.52
N ARG A 13 -6.87 0.20 -21.49
CA ARG A 13 -7.59 1.05 -22.45
C ARG A 13 -8.60 1.96 -21.78
N THR A 14 -9.34 1.46 -20.80
CA THR A 14 -10.30 2.25 -20.04
C THR A 14 -9.64 3.38 -19.27
N LEU A 15 -8.55 3.11 -18.55
CA LEU A 15 -7.81 4.14 -17.81
C LEU A 15 -7.18 5.15 -18.76
N LEU A 16 -6.64 4.72 -19.90
CA LEU A 16 -6.12 5.61 -20.93
C LEU A 16 -7.24 6.51 -21.50
N ALA A 17 -8.40 5.94 -21.83
CA ALA A 17 -9.55 6.69 -22.31
C ALA A 17 -10.05 7.72 -21.26
N ALA A 18 -10.14 7.33 -20.00
CA ALA A 18 -10.49 8.24 -18.91
C ALA A 18 -9.46 9.37 -18.75
N GLY A 19 -8.18 9.06 -18.91
CA GLY A 19 -7.10 10.03 -18.87
C GLY A 19 -7.18 11.05 -20.00
N LEU A 20 -7.34 10.61 -21.22
CA LEU A 20 -7.49 11.48 -22.40
C LEU A 20 -8.76 12.32 -22.32
N TYR A 21 -9.88 11.72 -21.87
CA TYR A 21 -11.13 12.42 -21.62
C TYR A 21 -10.95 13.56 -20.61
N ASN A 22 -10.33 13.27 -19.45
CA ASN A 22 -10.10 14.28 -18.44
C ASN A 22 -9.14 15.39 -18.88
N LEU A 23 -8.10 15.06 -19.68
CA LEU A 23 -7.22 16.08 -20.28
C LEU A 23 -7.99 17.00 -21.23
N ALA A 24 -8.83 16.43 -22.10
CA ALA A 24 -9.66 17.21 -23.04
C ALA A 24 -10.68 18.11 -22.28
N LEU A 25 -11.36 17.54 -21.30
CA LEU A 25 -12.30 18.30 -20.46
C LEU A 25 -11.59 19.38 -19.64
N GLY A 26 -10.46 19.08 -19.05
CA GLY A 26 -9.62 20.02 -18.32
C GLY A 26 -9.18 21.19 -19.21
N ALA A 27 -8.70 20.90 -20.42
CA ALA A 27 -8.33 21.91 -21.42
C ALA A 27 -9.54 22.77 -21.81
N LEU A 28 -10.70 22.16 -22.03
CA LEU A 28 -11.94 22.91 -22.32
C LEU A 28 -12.29 23.87 -21.17
N CYS A 29 -12.20 23.42 -19.91
CA CYS A 29 -12.46 24.26 -18.76
C CYS A 29 -11.46 25.43 -18.63
N VAL A 30 -10.18 25.20 -18.99
CA VAL A 30 -9.14 26.23 -18.90
C VAL A 30 -9.25 27.25 -20.03
N PHE A 31 -9.45 26.80 -21.26
CA PHE A 31 -9.36 27.65 -22.45
C PHE A 31 -10.71 28.16 -22.97
N SER A 32 -11.83 27.57 -22.57
CA SER A 32 -13.17 27.88 -23.10
C SER A 32 -14.17 28.19 -21.99
N THR A 33 -13.78 28.99 -21.00
CA THR A 33 -14.62 29.33 -19.83
C THR A 33 -15.93 30.00 -20.21
N GLY A 34 -15.96 30.84 -21.25
CA GLY A 34 -17.15 31.50 -21.75
C GLY A 34 -18.22 30.52 -22.26
N THR A 35 -17.81 29.46 -22.96
CA THR A 35 -18.72 28.41 -23.42
C THR A 35 -19.35 27.67 -22.26
N LEU A 36 -18.58 27.36 -21.22
CA LEU A 36 -19.04 26.65 -20.03
C LEU A 36 -19.99 27.48 -19.19
N THR A 37 -19.74 28.81 -19.01
CA THR A 37 -20.61 29.70 -18.27
C THR A 37 -21.98 29.88 -19.00
N THR A 38 -21.91 30.01 -20.32
CA THR A 38 -23.15 30.06 -21.15
C THR A 38 -23.96 28.79 -21.02
N PHE A 39 -23.27 27.62 -21.11
CA PHE A 39 -23.92 26.32 -20.99
C PHE A 39 -24.53 26.10 -19.60
N ALA A 40 -23.83 26.50 -18.54
CA ALA A 40 -24.29 26.38 -17.16
C ALA A 40 -25.32 27.44 -16.77
N ALA A 41 -25.64 28.36 -17.68
CA ALA A 41 -26.50 29.53 -17.40
C ALA A 41 -26.03 30.37 -16.18
N ILE A 42 -24.70 30.40 -15.98
CA ILE A 42 -24.05 31.19 -14.90
C ILE A 42 -23.61 32.52 -15.49
N ALA A 43 -23.89 33.61 -14.78
CA ALA A 43 -23.44 34.94 -15.19
C ALA A 43 -21.90 34.96 -15.32
N PRO A 44 -21.37 35.41 -16.49
CA PRO A 44 -19.93 35.49 -16.70
C PRO A 44 -19.31 36.53 -15.76
N GLY A 45 -18.08 36.23 -15.29
CA GLY A 45 -17.30 37.13 -14.45
C GLY A 45 -15.89 36.64 -14.23
N PRO A 46 -14.95 37.54 -13.86
CA PRO A 46 -13.54 37.15 -13.69
C PRO A 46 -13.36 36.02 -12.68
N VAL A 47 -14.05 36.06 -11.55
CA VAL A 47 -13.97 35.04 -10.49
C VAL A 47 -14.52 33.70 -10.99
N VAL A 48 -15.65 33.71 -11.69
CA VAL A 48 -16.25 32.50 -12.26
C VAL A 48 -15.30 31.87 -13.28
N SER A 49 -14.69 32.66 -14.16
CA SER A 49 -13.70 32.17 -15.13
C SER A 49 -12.48 31.56 -14.44
N GLN A 50 -11.95 32.19 -13.41
CA GLN A 50 -10.83 31.64 -12.63
C GLN A 50 -11.18 30.34 -11.93
N LEU A 51 -12.38 30.22 -11.34
CA LEU A 51 -12.84 28.99 -10.73
C LEU A 51 -12.94 27.84 -11.74
N TRP A 52 -13.49 28.11 -12.94
CA TRP A 52 -13.51 27.11 -14.03
C TRP A 52 -12.12 26.67 -14.46
N GLN A 53 -11.15 27.61 -14.55
CA GLN A 53 -9.77 27.29 -14.85
C GLN A 53 -9.14 26.40 -13.76
N CYS A 54 -9.35 26.74 -12.48
CA CYS A 54 -8.88 25.92 -11.38
C CYS A 54 -9.45 24.49 -11.42
N ILE A 55 -10.77 24.37 -11.65
CA ILE A 55 -11.44 23.07 -11.81
C ILE A 55 -10.83 22.31 -12.99
N GLY A 56 -10.61 22.99 -14.12
CA GLY A 56 -10.01 22.38 -15.31
C GLY A 56 -8.60 21.86 -15.06
N MET A 57 -7.77 22.59 -14.32
CA MET A 57 -6.45 22.14 -13.95
C MET A 57 -6.49 20.88 -13.07
N ILE A 58 -7.39 20.84 -12.08
CA ILE A 58 -7.58 19.66 -11.21
C ILE A 58 -8.02 18.46 -12.05
N ILE A 59 -9.01 18.61 -12.94
CA ILE A 59 -9.47 17.54 -13.84
C ILE A 59 -8.33 17.06 -14.72
N GLY A 60 -7.52 17.97 -15.26
CA GLY A 60 -6.34 17.64 -16.08
C GLY A 60 -5.30 16.82 -15.33
N VAL A 61 -5.00 17.17 -14.08
CA VAL A 61 -4.07 16.41 -13.22
C VAL A 61 -4.58 14.99 -12.97
N TYR A 62 -5.88 14.81 -12.71
CA TYR A 62 -6.48 13.47 -12.67
C TYR A 62 -6.34 12.71 -14.00
N GLY A 63 -6.44 13.42 -15.13
CA GLY A 63 -6.20 12.85 -16.46
C GLY A 63 -4.79 12.27 -16.60
N VAL A 64 -3.78 13.02 -16.18
CA VAL A 64 -2.39 12.54 -16.14
C VAL A 64 -2.27 11.31 -15.23
N GLY A 65 -2.87 11.34 -14.05
CA GLY A 65 -2.89 10.21 -13.13
C GLY A 65 -3.46 8.94 -13.77
N TYR A 66 -4.58 9.02 -14.48
CA TYR A 66 -5.18 7.86 -15.16
C TYR A 66 -4.33 7.33 -16.29
N ILE A 67 -3.63 8.20 -17.03
CA ILE A 67 -2.65 7.77 -18.04
C ILE A 67 -1.52 6.99 -17.38
N ILE A 68 -0.96 7.48 -16.28
CA ILE A 68 0.05 6.74 -15.51
C ILE A 68 -0.49 5.38 -15.05
N ALA A 69 -1.71 5.36 -14.50
CA ALA A 69 -2.35 4.13 -14.05
C ALA A 69 -2.62 3.13 -15.19
N SER A 70 -2.81 3.60 -16.42
CA SER A 70 -3.06 2.74 -17.59
C SER A 70 -1.89 1.82 -17.94
N TYR A 71 -0.65 2.20 -17.63
CA TYR A 71 0.53 1.37 -17.89
C TYR A 71 0.56 0.14 -16.98
N ALA A 72 0.17 0.29 -15.71
CA ALA A 72 0.15 -0.80 -14.74
C ALA A 72 -1.06 -0.65 -13.78
N PRO A 73 -2.29 -1.00 -14.21
CA PRO A 73 -3.53 -0.73 -13.48
C PRO A 73 -3.54 -1.24 -12.03
N TYR A 74 -3.00 -2.43 -11.81
CA TYR A 74 -2.95 -3.03 -10.48
C TYR A 74 -1.90 -2.38 -9.57
N ARG A 75 -0.75 -2.00 -10.14
CA ARG A 75 0.30 -1.30 -9.40
C ARG A 75 -0.13 0.10 -8.95
N HIS A 76 -0.89 0.79 -9.81
CA HIS A 76 -1.34 2.16 -9.59
C HIS A 76 -2.81 2.24 -9.16
N TRP A 77 -3.34 1.18 -8.56
CA TRP A 77 -4.74 1.09 -8.12
C TRP A 77 -5.18 2.26 -7.23
N ALA A 78 -4.29 2.82 -6.42
CA ALA A 78 -4.59 3.95 -5.55
C ALA A 78 -5.05 5.20 -6.33
N ILE A 79 -4.48 5.45 -7.51
CA ILE A 79 -4.90 6.55 -8.39
C ILE A 79 -6.34 6.31 -8.87
N THR A 80 -6.65 5.08 -9.27
CA THR A 80 -8.00 4.68 -9.69
C THR A 80 -9.01 4.81 -8.56
N LEU A 81 -8.62 4.44 -7.33
CA LEU A 81 -9.46 4.58 -6.12
C LEU A 81 -9.79 6.04 -5.82
N VAL A 82 -8.78 6.90 -5.76
CA VAL A 82 -8.98 8.33 -5.50
C VAL A 82 -9.84 8.96 -6.60
N GLY A 83 -9.62 8.56 -7.85
CA GLY A 83 -10.45 8.98 -8.96
C GLY A 83 -11.91 8.53 -8.83
N LEU A 84 -12.15 7.28 -8.44
CA LEU A 84 -13.50 6.77 -8.22
C LEU A 84 -14.21 7.52 -7.07
N LEU A 85 -13.48 7.78 -5.98
CA LEU A 85 -14.02 8.56 -4.86
C LEU A 85 -14.49 9.96 -5.32
N GLY A 86 -13.68 10.67 -6.11
CA GLY A 86 -14.05 11.95 -6.67
C GLY A 86 -15.33 11.87 -7.52
N LYS A 87 -15.40 10.82 -8.35
CA LYS A 87 -16.56 10.56 -9.23
C LYS A 87 -17.81 10.09 -8.49
N VAL A 88 -17.72 9.64 -7.25
CA VAL A 88 -18.85 9.33 -6.38
C VAL A 88 -19.30 10.57 -5.60
N VAL A 89 -18.35 11.32 -5.04
CA VAL A 89 -18.65 12.51 -4.23
C VAL A 89 -19.21 13.65 -5.10
N GLY A 90 -18.74 13.80 -6.36
CA GLY A 90 -19.24 14.80 -7.29
C GLY A 90 -20.76 14.73 -7.51
N PRO A 91 -21.32 13.58 -7.92
CA PRO A 91 -22.77 13.38 -8.03
C PRO A 91 -23.56 13.67 -6.75
N ILE A 92 -23.02 13.29 -5.59
CA ILE A 92 -23.66 13.57 -4.29
C ILE A 92 -23.75 15.09 -4.07
N GLY A 93 -22.65 15.81 -4.29
CA GLY A 93 -22.62 17.27 -4.21
C GLY A 93 -23.59 17.91 -5.18
N PHE A 94 -23.66 17.43 -6.43
CA PHE A 94 -24.60 17.91 -7.43
C PHE A 94 -26.07 17.72 -7.00
N LEU A 95 -26.43 16.55 -6.49
CA LEU A 95 -27.79 16.27 -6.01
C LEU A 95 -28.19 17.21 -4.87
N ILE A 96 -27.28 17.51 -3.95
CA ILE A 96 -27.56 18.49 -2.86
C ILE A 96 -27.84 19.87 -3.44
N VAL A 97 -27.03 20.33 -4.40
CA VAL A 97 -27.19 21.67 -4.98
C VAL A 97 -28.45 21.80 -5.83
N VAL A 98 -28.83 20.74 -6.56
CA VAL A 98 -30.09 20.68 -7.32
C VAL A 98 -31.29 20.65 -6.39
N SER A 99 -31.24 19.87 -5.30
CA SER A 99 -32.32 19.79 -4.33
C SER A 99 -32.61 21.14 -3.64
N ASN A 100 -31.55 21.95 -3.49
CA ASN A 100 -31.66 23.33 -2.95
C ASN A 100 -32.08 24.37 -4.02
N GLY A 101 -32.33 23.96 -5.25
CA GLY A 101 -32.73 24.86 -6.33
C GLY A 101 -31.62 25.78 -6.87
N SER A 102 -30.35 25.54 -6.46
CA SER A 102 -29.22 26.40 -6.84
C SER A 102 -28.67 26.10 -8.22
N LEU A 103 -28.89 24.88 -8.75
CA LEU A 103 -28.52 24.50 -10.11
C LEU A 103 -29.68 23.82 -10.84
N PRO A 104 -29.79 24.04 -12.14
CA PRO A 104 -30.85 23.42 -12.94
C PRO A 104 -30.56 21.91 -13.13
N ALA A 105 -31.60 21.08 -12.98
CA ALA A 105 -31.50 19.61 -13.05
C ALA A 105 -31.01 19.11 -14.40
N HIS A 106 -31.23 19.86 -15.50
CA HIS A 106 -30.73 19.44 -16.82
C HIS A 106 -29.21 19.34 -16.91
N MET A 107 -28.45 19.96 -16.00
CA MET A 107 -27.00 19.78 -15.92
C MET A 107 -26.58 18.39 -15.47
N GLY A 108 -27.48 17.56 -14.96
CA GLY A 108 -27.22 16.20 -14.52
C GLY A 108 -26.61 15.28 -15.60
N TRP A 109 -26.82 15.59 -16.89
CA TRP A 109 -26.15 14.82 -17.94
C TRP A 109 -24.62 14.93 -17.91
N ILE A 110 -24.07 16.07 -17.44
CA ILE A 110 -22.62 16.22 -17.24
C ILE A 110 -22.13 15.19 -16.21
N ILE A 111 -22.88 15.05 -15.12
CA ILE A 111 -22.59 14.08 -14.05
C ILE A 111 -22.63 12.65 -14.60
N LEU A 112 -23.60 12.34 -15.47
CA LEU A 112 -23.66 11.01 -16.09
C LEU A 112 -22.40 10.71 -16.92
N VAL A 113 -21.99 11.65 -17.78
CA VAL A 113 -20.87 11.44 -18.72
C VAL A 113 -19.52 11.61 -18.01
N ASN A 114 -19.40 12.53 -17.06
CA ASN A 114 -18.14 12.78 -16.37
C ASN A 114 -17.86 11.79 -15.24
N ASP A 115 -18.90 11.34 -14.53
CA ASP A 115 -18.72 10.59 -13.29
C ASP A 115 -19.31 9.18 -13.35
N VAL A 116 -20.61 9.05 -13.58
CA VAL A 116 -21.34 7.78 -13.42
C VAL A 116 -20.87 6.70 -14.40
N ILE A 117 -20.56 7.06 -15.65
CA ILE A 117 -20.08 6.14 -16.68
C ILE A 117 -18.78 5.40 -16.24
N TRP A 118 -17.98 6.02 -15.37
CA TRP A 118 -16.72 5.46 -14.90
C TRP A 118 -16.85 4.56 -13.66
N TRP A 119 -17.99 4.54 -12.99
CA TRP A 119 -18.17 3.77 -11.76
C TRP A 119 -17.93 2.28 -11.98
N ILE A 120 -18.58 1.70 -12.97
CA ILE A 120 -18.46 0.26 -13.26
C ILE A 120 -17.03 -0.09 -13.67
N PRO A 121 -16.41 0.53 -14.70
CA PRO A 121 -15.09 0.15 -15.14
C PRO A 121 -14.00 0.41 -14.08
N PHE A 122 -14.07 1.50 -13.33
CA PHE A 122 -13.10 1.76 -12.25
C PHE A 122 -13.25 0.77 -11.09
N SER A 123 -14.49 0.46 -10.68
CA SER A 123 -14.74 -0.58 -9.69
C SER A 123 -14.24 -1.95 -10.15
N ALA A 124 -14.40 -2.29 -11.43
CA ALA A 124 -13.90 -3.54 -11.97
C ALA A 124 -12.36 -3.59 -12.01
N VAL A 125 -11.68 -2.48 -12.31
CA VAL A 125 -10.20 -2.38 -12.22
C VAL A 125 -9.75 -2.58 -10.78
N LEU A 126 -10.40 -1.92 -9.82
CA LEU A 126 -10.09 -2.06 -8.39
C LEU A 126 -10.37 -3.47 -7.87
N TRP A 127 -11.46 -4.08 -8.30
CA TRP A 127 -11.76 -5.47 -7.97
C TRP A 127 -10.72 -6.44 -8.53
N GLY A 128 -10.27 -6.20 -9.78
CA GLY A 128 -9.17 -6.96 -10.39
C GLY A 128 -7.86 -6.80 -9.62
N ALA A 129 -7.52 -5.59 -9.21
CA ALA A 129 -6.35 -5.32 -8.37
C ALA A 129 -6.46 -6.03 -7.01
N PHE A 130 -7.64 -5.94 -6.37
CA PHE A 130 -7.91 -6.64 -5.11
C PHE A 130 -7.74 -8.16 -5.27
N ARG A 131 -8.35 -8.77 -6.28
CA ARG A 131 -8.20 -10.20 -6.56
C ARG A 131 -6.75 -10.57 -6.86
N HIS A 132 -6.05 -9.76 -7.66
CA HIS A 132 -4.64 -10.00 -7.99
C HIS A 132 -3.78 -10.08 -6.73
N TYR A 133 -3.90 -9.13 -5.82
CA TYR A 133 -3.13 -9.13 -4.58
C TYR A 133 -3.59 -10.21 -3.58
N HIS A 134 -4.87 -10.59 -3.58
CA HIS A 134 -5.37 -11.68 -2.76
C HIS A 134 -4.92 -13.06 -3.28
N THR A 135 -5.00 -13.29 -4.60
CA THR A 135 -4.67 -14.60 -5.19
C THR A 135 -3.18 -14.85 -5.31
N VAL A 136 -2.37 -13.83 -5.55
CA VAL A 136 -0.91 -13.99 -5.52
C VAL A 136 -0.42 -14.43 -4.13
N GLY A 137 -1.14 -14.02 -3.07
CA GLY A 137 -0.88 -14.51 -1.70
C GLY A 137 -1.46 -15.90 -1.38
N SER A 138 -2.52 -16.33 -2.08
CA SER A 138 -3.23 -17.60 -1.77
C SER A 138 -2.92 -18.74 -2.74
N ALA A 139 -2.37 -18.45 -3.92
CA ALA A 139 -2.16 -19.46 -4.97
C ALA A 139 -0.85 -20.24 -4.83
N TYR A 140 -0.06 -19.98 -3.80
CA TYR A 140 1.07 -20.82 -3.50
C TYR A 140 0.60 -21.96 -2.57
N GLU A 141 0.06 -23.04 -3.16
CA GLU A 141 -0.01 -24.33 -2.49
C GLU A 141 1.43 -24.68 -2.08
N MET A 142 1.65 -24.76 -0.77
CA MET A 142 2.94 -25.21 -0.25
C MET A 142 3.25 -26.58 -0.83
N PRO A 143 4.43 -26.81 -1.41
CA PRO A 143 4.95 -28.15 -1.45
C PRO A 143 4.94 -28.65 -0.01
N GLN A 144 4.32 -29.80 0.24
CA GLN A 144 4.52 -30.55 1.49
C GLN A 144 5.98 -31.00 1.50
N ALA A 145 6.86 -30.10 1.91
CA ALA A 145 8.22 -30.45 2.23
C ALA A 145 8.24 -30.83 3.72
N ASP A 146 8.88 -31.92 4.05
CA ASP A 146 9.08 -32.41 5.42
C ASP A 146 9.78 -31.36 6.31
N ASP A 147 10.33 -30.30 5.71
CA ASP A 147 10.88 -29.12 6.38
C ASP A 147 10.48 -27.84 5.63
N PRO A 148 9.38 -27.16 6.00
CA PRO A 148 8.86 -25.97 5.33
C PRO A 148 9.82 -24.76 5.34
N LEU A 149 10.86 -24.78 6.19
CA LEU A 149 11.90 -23.74 6.28
C LEU A 149 13.23 -24.17 5.66
N GLY A 150 13.39 -25.45 5.28
CA GLY A 150 14.69 -26.07 4.98
C GLY A 150 15.47 -25.46 3.82
N ASP A 151 14.80 -24.82 2.89
CA ASP A 151 15.40 -24.25 1.69
C ASP A 151 15.52 -22.72 1.71
N ILE A 152 14.89 -22.03 2.70
CA ILE A 152 14.99 -20.57 2.82
C ILE A 152 16.22 -20.21 3.64
N LYS A 153 17.16 -19.54 3.01
CA LYS A 153 18.40 -19.06 3.64
C LYS A 153 18.41 -17.53 3.68
N ALA A 154 19.05 -17.01 4.71
CA ALA A 154 19.36 -15.59 4.79
C ALA A 154 20.43 -15.19 3.75
N ASN A 155 20.60 -13.89 3.53
CA ASN A 155 21.72 -13.32 2.78
C ASN A 155 23.09 -13.78 3.30
N THR A 156 23.18 -14.19 4.58
CA THR A 156 24.39 -14.79 5.21
C THR A 156 24.58 -16.27 4.88
N GLY A 157 23.62 -16.90 4.18
CA GLY A 157 23.62 -18.35 3.87
C GLY A 157 23.09 -19.24 4.99
N GLU A 158 22.75 -18.69 6.16
CA GLU A 158 22.25 -19.41 7.33
C GLU A 158 20.74 -19.61 7.28
N ARG A 159 20.25 -20.66 7.96
CA ARG A 159 18.82 -20.91 8.13
C ARG A 159 18.32 -20.24 9.40
N LEU A 160 17.02 -19.90 9.43
CA LEU A 160 16.39 -19.29 10.61
C LEU A 160 16.50 -20.22 11.85
N ASP A 161 16.30 -21.53 11.66
CA ASP A 161 16.42 -22.50 12.75
C ASP A 161 17.84 -22.58 13.29
N ASP A 162 18.87 -22.48 12.43
CA ASP A 162 20.28 -22.52 12.87
C ASP A 162 20.63 -21.30 13.72
N LEU A 163 20.15 -20.13 13.33
CA LEU A 163 20.26 -18.90 14.11
C LEU A 163 19.52 -19.03 15.46
N ALA A 164 18.28 -19.50 15.41
CA ALA A 164 17.42 -19.63 16.59
C ALA A 164 17.85 -20.76 17.55
N ASN A 165 18.61 -21.75 17.09
CA ASN A 165 19.19 -22.77 17.97
C ASN A 165 20.35 -22.24 18.82
N ARG A 166 21.07 -21.23 18.31
CA ARG A 166 22.22 -20.62 19.01
C ARG A 166 21.79 -19.58 20.04
N ALA A 167 20.82 -18.74 19.67
CA ALA A 167 20.31 -17.68 20.53
C ALA A 167 18.87 -17.34 20.15
N PRO A 168 18.05 -16.81 21.06
CA PRO A 168 16.74 -16.25 20.71
C PRO A 168 16.87 -15.19 19.61
N GLN A 169 15.95 -15.20 18.65
CA GLN A 169 15.92 -14.27 17.54
C GLN A 169 14.66 -13.42 17.58
N LEU A 170 14.82 -12.10 17.58
CA LEU A 170 13.73 -11.17 17.30
C LEU A 170 13.53 -11.11 15.79
N VAL A 171 12.49 -11.77 15.30
CA VAL A 171 12.20 -11.91 13.87
C VAL A 171 11.19 -10.83 13.45
N LEU A 172 11.64 -9.89 12.63
CA LEU A 172 10.83 -8.80 12.10
C LEU A 172 10.30 -9.17 10.72
N PHE A 173 8.99 -9.28 10.58
CA PHE A 173 8.32 -9.47 9.31
C PHE A 173 7.89 -8.14 8.74
N LEU A 174 8.55 -7.70 7.66
CA LEU A 174 8.29 -6.43 6.98
C LEU A 174 7.36 -6.64 5.78
N ARG A 175 6.52 -5.69 5.46
CA ARG A 175 5.65 -5.76 4.28
C ARG A 175 6.44 -5.55 2.98
N HIS A 176 7.06 -4.38 2.82
CA HIS A 176 7.88 -4.02 1.66
C HIS A 176 8.68 -2.73 1.95
N ALA A 177 9.78 -2.51 1.24
CA ALA A 177 10.67 -1.36 1.43
C ALA A 177 9.98 0.02 1.23
N GLY A 178 8.90 0.08 0.45
CA GLY A 178 8.11 1.29 0.25
C GLY A 178 7.13 1.63 1.38
N CYS A 179 6.93 0.73 2.34
CA CYS A 179 6.00 0.92 3.45
C CYS A 179 6.58 1.87 4.51
N THR A 180 5.91 3.00 4.76
CA THR A 180 6.30 3.97 5.80
C THR A 180 6.46 3.33 7.17
N PHE A 181 5.57 2.43 7.55
CA PHE A 181 5.62 1.74 8.85
C PHE A 181 6.75 0.70 8.94
N CYS A 182 7.13 0.08 7.82
CA CYS A 182 8.31 -0.77 7.78
C CYS A 182 9.59 0.05 7.98
N ARG A 183 9.66 1.24 7.42
CA ARG A 183 10.76 2.18 7.61
C ARG A 183 10.83 2.68 9.06
N GLU A 184 9.68 2.99 9.67
CA GLU A 184 9.59 3.33 11.09
C GLU A 184 10.08 2.17 11.95
N ALA A 185 9.64 0.94 11.69
CA ALA A 185 10.09 -0.26 12.39
C ALA A 185 11.61 -0.48 12.32
N LEU A 186 12.20 -0.35 11.13
CA LEU A 186 13.65 -0.44 10.96
C LEU A 186 14.39 0.64 11.72
N SER A 187 13.90 1.88 11.70
CA SER A 187 14.48 2.99 12.48
C SER A 187 14.42 2.72 13.98
N ASP A 188 13.31 2.17 14.48
CA ASP A 188 13.16 1.84 15.91
C ASP A 188 14.11 0.73 16.34
N VAL A 189 14.19 -0.33 15.55
CA VAL A 189 15.08 -1.47 15.81
C VAL A 189 16.53 -1.01 15.74
N ALA A 190 16.92 -0.19 14.77
CA ALA A 190 18.26 0.36 14.67
C ALA A 190 18.65 1.15 15.94
N ARG A 191 17.75 1.98 16.47
CA ARG A 191 18.00 2.71 17.73
C ARG A 191 18.11 1.83 18.96
N GLN A 192 17.38 0.71 18.98
CA GLN A 192 17.32 -0.21 20.13
C GLN A 192 18.28 -1.41 19.95
N ARG A 193 18.96 -1.55 18.81
CA ARG A 193 19.76 -2.68 18.42
C ARG A 193 20.74 -3.12 19.51
N LYS A 194 21.54 -2.18 20.01
CA LYS A 194 22.50 -2.47 21.06
C LYS A 194 21.89 -3.09 22.31
N GLN A 195 20.76 -2.55 22.76
CA GLN A 195 20.05 -3.04 23.96
C GLN A 195 19.41 -4.43 23.70
N ILE A 196 18.92 -4.67 22.48
CA ILE A 196 18.38 -5.98 22.10
C ILE A 196 19.50 -7.02 22.09
N GLU A 197 20.64 -6.73 21.44
CA GLU A 197 21.79 -7.65 21.37
C GLU A 197 22.40 -7.88 22.77
N GLU A 198 22.51 -6.87 23.62
CA GLU A 198 22.95 -6.97 25.01
C GLU A 198 22.00 -7.83 25.87
N SER A 199 20.73 -7.98 25.47
CA SER A 199 19.80 -8.91 26.12
C SER A 199 20.09 -10.39 25.78
N GLY A 200 20.98 -10.67 24.84
CA GLY A 200 21.29 -12.00 24.33
C GLY A 200 20.37 -12.44 23.18
N THR A 201 19.62 -11.52 22.61
CA THR A 201 18.68 -11.76 21.52
C THR A 201 19.27 -11.25 20.20
N GLY A 202 19.35 -12.10 19.19
CA GLY A 202 19.71 -11.72 17.83
C GLY A 202 18.54 -11.02 17.12
N ILE A 203 18.82 -10.38 16.00
CA ILE A 203 17.81 -9.69 15.18
C ILE A 203 17.84 -10.30 13.79
N VAL A 204 16.67 -10.66 13.28
CA VAL A 204 16.46 -11.22 11.94
C VAL A 204 15.36 -10.44 11.23
N ILE A 205 15.60 -10.15 9.95
CA ILE A 205 14.61 -9.44 9.12
C ILE A 205 14.08 -10.39 8.04
N VAL A 206 12.76 -10.44 7.88
CA VAL A 206 12.07 -11.16 6.80
C VAL A 206 11.33 -10.13 5.95
N HIS A 207 11.53 -10.16 4.63
CA HIS A 207 10.94 -9.20 3.71
C HIS A 207 10.44 -9.87 2.44
N LEU A 208 9.51 -9.20 1.72
CA LEU A 208 8.89 -9.70 0.49
C LEU A 208 9.68 -9.34 -0.78
N GLY A 209 10.71 -8.50 -0.67
CA GLY A 209 11.58 -8.13 -1.79
C GLY A 209 12.40 -9.32 -2.28
N GLN A 210 12.84 -9.28 -3.54
CA GLN A 210 13.90 -10.14 -4.00
C GLN A 210 15.24 -9.53 -3.56
N GLU A 211 16.19 -10.36 -3.19
CA GLU A 211 17.54 -9.86 -2.88
C GLU A 211 18.13 -9.12 -4.08
N SER A 212 18.54 -7.88 -3.85
CA SER A 212 19.10 -6.99 -4.86
C SER A 212 20.05 -5.98 -4.19
N GLU A 213 20.96 -5.39 -4.95
CA GLU A 213 21.83 -4.30 -4.48
C GLU A 213 21.02 -3.10 -3.94
N ASP A 214 19.82 -2.87 -4.45
CA ASP A 214 18.92 -1.82 -3.96
C ASP A 214 18.40 -2.14 -2.55
N ASP A 215 18.21 -3.42 -2.21
CA ASP A 215 17.80 -3.82 -0.86
C ASP A 215 18.95 -3.64 0.13
N ASP A 216 20.18 -3.95 -0.25
CA ASP A 216 21.35 -3.68 0.60
C ASP A 216 21.48 -2.20 0.94
N LYS A 217 21.39 -1.32 -0.06
CA LYS A 217 21.38 0.14 0.15
C LYS A 217 20.23 0.61 1.04
N PHE A 218 19.06 -0.05 0.92
CA PHE A 218 17.91 0.27 1.75
C PHE A 218 18.16 -0.05 3.23
N PHE A 219 18.76 -1.20 3.56
CA PHE A 219 19.08 -1.56 4.95
C PHE A 219 20.31 -0.79 5.47
N GLU A 220 21.24 -0.42 4.61
CA GLU A 220 22.41 0.42 4.94
C GLU A 220 21.99 1.78 5.50
N GLN A 221 20.90 2.39 4.98
CA GLN A 221 20.35 3.67 5.48
C GLN A 221 20.00 3.62 6.98
N TYR A 222 19.74 2.43 7.52
CA TYR A 222 19.41 2.21 8.93
C TYR A 222 20.57 1.62 9.72
N GLY A 223 21.73 1.33 9.10
CA GLY A 223 22.85 0.63 9.73
C GLY A 223 22.53 -0.83 10.09
N LEU A 224 21.67 -1.49 9.31
CA LEU A 224 21.19 -2.86 9.52
C LEU A 224 21.59 -3.82 8.38
N GLN A 225 22.53 -3.42 7.54
CA GLN A 225 23.00 -4.21 6.38
C GLN A 225 23.69 -5.53 6.76
N ASP A 226 24.23 -5.60 7.95
CA ASP A 226 24.94 -6.77 8.50
C ASP A 226 24.03 -7.81 9.16
N LEU A 227 22.73 -7.48 9.35
CA LEU A 227 21.77 -8.41 9.94
C LEU A 227 21.37 -9.52 8.96
N PRO A 228 21.09 -10.74 9.48
CA PRO A 228 20.50 -11.80 8.67
C PRO A 228 19.14 -11.36 8.09
N ARG A 229 19.01 -11.45 6.76
CA ARG A 229 17.78 -11.08 6.04
C ARG A 229 17.30 -12.24 5.19
N PHE A 230 16.00 -12.52 5.27
CA PHE A 230 15.33 -13.55 4.50
C PHE A 230 14.41 -12.91 3.46
N SER A 231 14.68 -13.19 2.19
CA SER A 231 13.78 -12.86 1.08
C SER A 231 12.71 -13.94 0.97
N ASP A 232 11.46 -13.63 1.34
CA ASP A 232 10.34 -14.56 1.31
C ASP A 232 9.19 -14.02 0.45
N SER A 233 9.43 -13.85 -0.84
CA SER A 233 8.44 -13.38 -1.81
C SER A 233 7.21 -14.29 -1.92
N ALA A 234 7.35 -15.56 -1.56
CA ALA A 234 6.28 -16.55 -1.52
C ALA A 234 5.49 -16.58 -0.21
N CYS A 235 5.84 -15.74 0.76
CA CYS A 235 5.19 -15.67 2.09
C CYS A 235 5.16 -16.99 2.85
N ARG A 236 6.16 -17.87 2.70
CA ARG A 236 6.22 -19.17 3.40
C ARG A 236 6.47 -18.98 4.90
N LEU A 237 7.48 -18.17 5.24
CA LEU A 237 7.78 -17.81 6.62
C LEU A 237 6.62 -17.03 7.25
N TYR A 238 6.01 -16.07 6.51
CA TYR A 238 4.86 -15.33 7.01
C TYR A 238 3.72 -16.27 7.43
N ARG A 239 3.35 -17.23 6.57
CA ARG A 239 2.29 -18.19 6.89
C ARG A 239 2.63 -19.09 8.07
N GLN A 240 3.89 -19.51 8.17
CA GLN A 240 4.33 -20.36 9.28
C GLN A 240 4.25 -19.64 10.63
N PHE A 241 4.48 -18.33 10.63
CA PHE A 241 4.30 -17.49 11.82
C PHE A 241 2.86 -16.96 11.96
N GLY A 242 1.90 -17.47 11.20
CA GLY A 242 0.50 -17.10 11.28
C GLY A 242 0.20 -15.67 10.81
N LEU A 243 1.05 -15.12 9.94
CA LEU A 243 0.86 -13.81 9.34
C LEU A 243 0.14 -13.93 8.00
N ASP A 244 -1.18 -13.70 8.03
CA ASP A 244 -2.07 -13.74 6.88
C ASP A 244 -2.14 -12.39 6.15
N LEU A 245 -2.95 -12.36 5.10
CA LEU A 245 -3.26 -11.13 4.39
C LEU A 245 -4.23 -10.27 5.20
N GLY A 246 -3.94 -8.98 5.28
CA GLY A 246 -4.80 -8.01 5.97
C GLY A 246 -6.03 -7.63 5.15
N GLY A 247 -7.12 -7.35 5.85
CA GLY A 247 -8.31 -6.76 5.27
C GLY A 247 -8.13 -5.27 4.92
N PHE A 248 -9.08 -4.73 4.13
CA PHE A 248 -9.01 -3.33 3.69
C PHE A 248 -8.93 -2.33 4.86
N SER A 249 -9.72 -2.53 5.91
CA SER A 249 -9.72 -1.65 7.10
C SER A 249 -8.41 -1.67 7.88
N GLN A 250 -7.72 -2.81 7.90
CA GLN A 250 -6.44 -2.99 8.58
C GLN A 250 -5.28 -2.27 7.88
N LEU A 251 -5.39 -2.10 6.56
CA LEU A 251 -4.34 -1.55 5.70
C LEU A 251 -4.61 -0.11 5.27
N PHE A 252 -5.89 0.27 5.13
CA PHE A 252 -6.33 1.54 4.56
C PHE A 252 -7.40 2.25 5.42
N GLY A 253 -7.64 1.80 6.65
CA GLY A 253 -8.55 2.47 7.58
C GLY A 253 -8.07 3.88 7.93
N LEU A 254 -8.98 4.74 8.41
CA LEU A 254 -8.68 6.13 8.79
C LEU A 254 -7.50 6.23 9.78
N ARG A 255 -7.41 5.31 10.72
CA ARG A 255 -6.29 5.22 11.67
C ARG A 255 -4.94 5.05 10.97
N VAL A 256 -4.89 4.18 9.94
CA VAL A 256 -3.68 3.93 9.15
C VAL A 256 -3.29 5.17 8.35
N TRP A 257 -4.25 5.89 7.76
CA TRP A 257 -4.01 7.13 7.05
C TRP A 257 -3.46 8.23 7.95
N ILE A 258 -4.08 8.46 9.12
CA ILE A 258 -3.61 9.47 10.09
C ILE A 258 -2.19 9.13 10.56
N ARG A 259 -1.96 7.87 10.95
CA ARG A 259 -0.62 7.42 11.37
C ARG A 259 0.40 7.48 10.22
N GLY A 260 0.00 7.14 9.01
CA GLY A 260 0.83 7.23 7.81
C GLY A 260 1.27 8.66 7.51
N LEU A 261 0.37 9.62 7.67
CA LEU A 261 0.70 11.04 7.53
C LEU A 261 1.70 11.49 8.62
N ILE A 262 1.46 11.11 9.87
CA ILE A 262 2.36 11.43 10.99
C ILE A 262 3.74 10.80 10.76
N SER A 263 3.81 9.50 10.51
CA SER A 263 5.07 8.78 10.34
C SER A 263 5.79 9.20 9.06
N GLY A 264 5.07 9.33 7.94
CA GLY A 264 5.66 9.67 6.63
C GLY A 264 6.13 11.11 6.51
N VAL A 265 5.32 12.07 7.01
CA VAL A 265 5.59 13.50 6.84
C VAL A 265 6.29 14.08 8.06
N LEU A 266 5.73 13.90 9.27
CA LEU A 266 6.27 14.54 10.47
C LEU A 266 7.55 13.86 10.98
N HIS A 267 7.64 12.52 10.88
CA HIS A 267 8.84 11.76 11.28
C HIS A 267 9.81 11.54 10.10
N GLY A 268 9.46 11.96 8.88
CA GLY A 268 10.35 11.95 7.73
C GLY A 268 10.66 10.56 7.14
N HIS A 269 9.88 9.51 7.47
CA HIS A 269 10.13 8.17 6.92
C HIS A 269 9.80 8.04 5.44
N GLY A 270 8.98 8.95 4.90
CA GLY A 270 8.62 9.00 3.50
C GLY A 270 7.80 7.79 3.01
N ILE A 271 7.56 7.76 1.70
CA ILE A 271 6.91 6.65 0.99
C ILE A 271 7.86 6.20 -0.10
N GLY A 272 8.17 4.91 -0.15
CA GLY A 272 9.04 4.34 -1.17
C GLY A 272 8.29 3.52 -2.22
N ALA A 273 9.05 2.90 -3.13
CA ALA A 273 8.48 2.02 -4.14
C ALA A 273 7.83 0.79 -3.49
N VAL A 274 6.61 0.47 -3.91
CA VAL A 274 5.90 -0.74 -3.48
C VAL A 274 6.49 -1.94 -4.21
N ARG A 275 7.11 -2.85 -3.48
CA ARG A 275 7.63 -4.13 -3.99
C ARG A 275 7.02 -5.26 -3.14
N GLY A 276 6.43 -6.27 -3.79
CA GLY A 276 5.76 -7.37 -3.11
C GLY A 276 4.27 -7.15 -2.82
N ASN A 277 3.67 -8.05 -2.04
CA ASN A 277 2.24 -8.01 -1.72
C ASN A 277 1.92 -6.96 -0.65
N SER A 278 1.27 -5.87 -1.05
CA SER A 278 0.88 -4.77 -0.15
C SER A 278 -0.17 -5.16 0.90
N PHE A 279 -0.81 -6.32 0.76
CA PHE A 279 -1.81 -6.82 1.71
C PHE A 279 -1.21 -7.73 2.79
N GLN A 280 0.06 -8.13 2.67
CA GLN A 280 0.70 -8.94 3.68
C GLN A 280 0.80 -8.17 5.01
N MET A 281 0.33 -8.80 6.10
CA MET A 281 0.43 -8.19 7.42
C MET A 281 1.83 -8.36 7.99
N PRO A 282 2.37 -7.32 8.66
CA PRO A 282 3.63 -7.42 9.38
C PRO A 282 3.45 -8.08 10.74
N GLY A 283 4.55 -8.45 11.36
CA GLY A 283 4.58 -9.00 12.70
C GLY A 283 5.99 -9.01 13.27
N VAL A 284 6.09 -9.20 14.57
CA VAL A 284 7.37 -9.34 15.28
C VAL A 284 7.27 -10.50 16.26
N TYR A 285 8.21 -11.41 16.20
CA TYR A 285 8.20 -12.60 17.04
C TYR A 285 9.56 -12.84 17.67
N LEU A 286 9.55 -13.29 18.92
CA LEU A 286 10.73 -13.85 19.58
C LEU A 286 10.72 -15.36 19.33
N TYR A 287 11.68 -15.85 18.53
CA TYR A 287 11.77 -17.22 18.09
C TYR A 287 13.04 -17.89 18.62
N TYR A 288 12.89 -19.03 19.26
CA TYR A 288 14.02 -19.79 19.83
C TYR A 288 13.73 -21.29 19.81
N ARG A 289 14.69 -22.08 19.34
CA ARG A 289 14.62 -23.56 19.32
C ARG A 289 13.30 -24.09 18.76
N ARG A 290 12.90 -23.56 17.61
CA ARG A 290 11.65 -23.92 16.91
C ARG A 290 10.36 -23.55 17.66
N GLN A 291 10.44 -22.68 18.63
CA GLN A 291 9.27 -22.20 19.41
C GLN A 291 9.16 -20.67 19.32
N ILE A 292 7.94 -20.19 19.19
CA ILE A 292 7.61 -18.77 19.34
C ILE A 292 7.43 -18.53 20.84
N LEU A 293 8.39 -17.86 21.46
CA LEU A 293 8.34 -17.53 22.89
C LEU A 293 7.39 -16.38 23.18
N SER A 294 7.31 -15.43 22.25
CA SER A 294 6.46 -14.26 22.34
C SER A 294 6.27 -13.66 20.95
N GLY A 295 5.24 -12.85 20.76
CA GLY A 295 5.02 -12.20 19.49
C GLY A 295 4.03 -11.06 19.57
N PHE A 296 4.16 -10.15 18.61
CA PHE A 296 3.23 -9.07 18.36
C PHE A 296 2.71 -9.21 16.92
N ARG A 297 1.47 -9.66 16.78
CA ARG A 297 0.74 -9.64 15.51
C ARG A 297 0.07 -8.29 15.36
N HIS A 298 0.31 -7.63 14.23
CA HIS A 298 -0.30 -6.34 13.96
C HIS A 298 -1.78 -6.50 13.63
N ASP A 299 -2.67 -5.79 14.34
CA ASP A 299 -4.08 -5.66 13.98
C ASP A 299 -4.27 -4.67 12.83
N HIS A 300 -3.41 -3.64 12.77
CA HIS A 300 -3.36 -2.66 11.69
C HIS A 300 -1.90 -2.51 11.23
N ALA A 301 -1.72 -2.22 9.94
CA ALA A 301 -0.38 -2.00 9.37
C ALA A 301 0.42 -0.89 10.07
N SER A 302 -0.27 0.01 10.76
CA SER A 302 0.29 1.14 11.51
C SER A 302 0.63 0.85 12.97
N ASP A 303 0.44 -0.37 13.45
CA ASP A 303 0.76 -0.70 14.84
C ASP A 303 2.28 -0.70 15.06
N ARG A 304 2.69 -0.37 16.28
CA ARG A 304 4.09 -0.18 16.65
C ARG A 304 4.37 -0.90 17.97
N PRO A 305 4.99 -2.08 17.94
CA PRO A 305 5.31 -2.83 19.14
C PRO A 305 6.49 -2.23 19.90
N ASP A 306 6.65 -2.62 21.16
CA ASP A 306 7.88 -2.41 21.91
C ASP A 306 8.86 -3.55 21.62
N TYR A 307 9.80 -3.30 20.70
CA TYR A 307 10.78 -4.30 20.23
C TYR A 307 11.71 -4.76 21.34
N LEU A 308 12.13 -3.83 22.23
CA LEU A 308 13.01 -4.15 23.34
C LEU A 308 12.31 -5.01 24.39
N ALA A 309 11.08 -4.67 24.75
CA ALA A 309 10.28 -5.46 25.67
C ALA A 309 10.05 -6.89 25.17
N LEU A 310 9.78 -7.05 23.87
CA LEU A 310 9.65 -8.37 23.25
C LEU A 310 10.97 -9.16 23.32
N ALA A 311 12.10 -8.53 22.98
CA ALA A 311 13.42 -9.19 23.01
C ALA A 311 13.82 -9.63 24.44
N GLN A 312 13.45 -8.86 25.45
CA GLN A 312 13.81 -9.15 26.85
C GLN A 312 13.01 -10.31 27.47
N GLN A 313 11.88 -10.72 26.85
CA GLN A 313 11.10 -11.87 27.32
C GLN A 313 11.88 -13.21 27.20
N SER A 314 12.99 -13.24 26.45
CA SER A 314 13.91 -14.37 26.44
C SER A 314 14.53 -14.69 27.79
N ARG A 315 14.60 -13.69 28.70
CA ARG A 315 15.19 -13.85 30.05
C ARG A 315 14.22 -14.43 31.08
N HIS A 316 12.93 -14.37 30.80
CA HIS A 316 11.88 -14.91 31.67
C HIS A 316 10.86 -15.67 30.80
N PRO A 317 11.16 -16.93 30.40
CA PRO A 317 10.15 -17.76 29.75
C PRO A 317 9.06 -17.98 30.80
N SER A 318 7.96 -17.22 30.66
CA SER A 318 6.73 -17.52 31.41
C SER A 318 6.25 -18.89 30.91
N VAL A 319 6.45 -19.90 31.75
CA VAL A 319 5.78 -21.20 31.60
C VAL A 319 4.30 -20.92 31.70
N ALA A 320 3.61 -20.93 30.56
CA ALA A 320 2.16 -20.91 30.48
C ALA A 320 1.71 -22.32 30.08
#